data_5bd601d27b77cd15f2c74312c19a5cae
#
_entry.id   5bd601d27b77cd15f2c74312c19a5cae
#
_cell.length_a   1.000
_cell.length_b   1.000
_cell.length_c   1.000
_cell.angle_alpha   90.00
_cell.angle_beta   90.00
_cell.angle_gamma   90.00
#
_symmetry.space_group_name_H-M   'P 1'
#
loop_
_entity.id
_entity.type
_entity.pdbx_description
1 polymer ?
#
loop_
_entity_poly.entity_id
_entity_poly.type
_entity_poly.pdbx_seq_one_letter_code
_entity_poly.pdbx_strand_id
1 'polypeptide(L)'
;MAILGIDEVGRGPWAGPLVIGAAVLNPRFDENGKPIEAESWQDALTDSKKLTAKKRENLSPIILENAVATGLGWVSARELDEIGLSRALKLATRRAVENIPRESFTEIIIDGTQNFLKDTDLENLVSVLPKADLKIKEVSAASIIAKVARDKYMVELSVKYPGYGFEKHVGYGTAAHKAALEKLGPCPEHRTSFRPVYALLGPSGGYDRGRTRRTRNDGLRRRVSEQRHMRPEALLNGARAEHIVAEYLAQRGHKILARNYKTKYYEIDIVSATKDHIYFTEVKYRKNNSHGDPLEYIDQKKQKQITFAANAFMKFLSKKLGRNLEDLPSPILAAASVSGPNFTLDKWLELVV
;
A
#
# COMPACT_ATOMS: atom_id res chain seq x y z
N MET A 1 15.67 -0.57 -25.27
CA MET A 1 15.46 -1.40 -24.08
C MET A 1 14.68 -0.57 -23.09
N ALA A 2 13.59 -1.11 -22.54
CA ALA A 2 12.78 -0.39 -21.56
C ALA A 2 13.26 -0.74 -20.14
N ILE A 3 13.44 0.27 -19.32
CA ILE A 3 13.95 0.16 -17.94
C ILE A 3 12.79 0.27 -16.96
N LEU A 4 12.75 -0.61 -15.98
CA LEU A 4 11.96 -0.45 -14.76
C LEU A 4 12.85 0.21 -13.70
N GLY A 5 12.59 1.47 -13.40
CA GLY A 5 13.28 2.20 -12.33
C GLY A 5 12.60 1.98 -10.98
N ILE A 6 13.38 1.78 -9.93
CA ILE A 6 12.88 1.53 -8.56
C ILE A 6 13.65 2.39 -7.56
N ASP A 7 12.91 3.06 -6.65
CA ASP A 7 13.48 3.82 -5.53
C ASP A 7 12.62 3.69 -4.27
N GLU A 8 13.22 3.92 -3.09
CA GLU A 8 12.55 3.85 -1.79
C GLU A 8 12.39 5.21 -1.11
N VAL A 9 11.30 5.38 -0.39
CA VAL A 9 11.06 6.49 0.52
C VAL A 9 10.57 6.00 1.89
N GLY A 10 11.01 6.66 2.93
CA GLY A 10 10.55 6.32 4.27
C GLY A 10 11.36 5.24 4.98
N ARG A 11 12.63 5.00 4.60
CA ARG A 11 13.53 4.06 5.27
C ARG A 11 13.93 4.49 6.69
N GLY A 12 14.24 5.77 6.87
CA GLY A 12 14.76 6.32 8.14
C GLY A 12 13.77 6.95 9.11
N PRO A 13 12.53 7.33 8.74
CA PRO A 13 11.55 7.92 9.66
C PRO A 13 11.19 7.00 10.83
N TRP A 14 10.87 7.61 11.98
CA TRP A 14 10.40 6.93 13.19
C TRP A 14 8.92 6.56 13.13
N ALA A 15 8.16 7.18 12.21
CA ALA A 15 6.75 6.94 12.03
C ALA A 15 6.36 6.88 10.54
N GLY A 16 5.23 6.22 10.28
CA GLY A 16 4.65 6.06 8.94
C GLY A 16 5.27 4.93 8.13
N PRO A 17 4.70 4.67 6.94
CA PRO A 17 5.06 3.53 6.11
C PRO A 17 6.42 3.68 5.42
N LEU A 18 6.98 2.54 5.00
CA LEU A 18 7.98 2.43 3.96
C LEU A 18 7.25 2.31 2.62
N VAL A 19 7.69 3.05 1.61
CA VAL A 19 7.09 3.02 0.28
C VAL A 19 8.17 2.85 -0.77
N ILE A 20 7.96 1.93 -1.71
CA ILE A 20 8.76 1.75 -2.92
C ILE A 20 7.95 2.27 -4.10
N GLY A 21 8.59 3.08 -4.93
CA GLY A 21 8.10 3.45 -6.25
C GLY A 21 8.75 2.59 -7.32
N ALA A 22 7.97 2.31 -8.37
CA ALA A 22 8.43 1.63 -9.57
C ALA A 22 7.83 2.36 -10.78
N ALA A 23 8.61 2.61 -11.82
CA ALA A 23 8.15 3.29 -13.03
C ALA A 23 8.88 2.77 -14.28
N VAL A 24 8.10 2.59 -15.34
CA VAL A 24 8.57 2.33 -16.71
C VAL A 24 8.15 3.53 -17.56
N LEU A 25 9.10 4.22 -18.15
CA LEU A 25 8.83 5.33 -19.06
C LEU A 25 8.93 4.85 -20.52
N ASN A 26 8.21 5.52 -21.42
CA ASN A 26 8.34 5.23 -22.85
C ASN A 26 9.73 5.61 -23.36
N PRO A 27 10.51 4.67 -23.88
CA PRO A 27 11.55 5.03 -24.81
C PRO A 27 10.84 5.46 -26.10
N ARG A 28 10.84 6.75 -26.41
CA ARG A 28 10.31 7.24 -27.68
C ARG A 28 11.37 7.04 -28.77
N PHE A 29 10.95 6.34 -29.80
CA PHE A 29 11.69 6.24 -31.06
C PHE A 29 10.81 6.82 -32.16
N ASP A 30 11.41 7.55 -33.10
CA ASP A 30 10.75 7.97 -34.32
C ASP A 30 10.51 6.76 -35.26
N GLU A 31 9.85 6.99 -36.36
CA GLU A 31 9.58 5.98 -37.39
C GLU A 31 10.84 5.32 -37.99
N ASN A 32 12.02 5.92 -37.76
CA ASN A 32 13.33 5.42 -38.21
C ASN A 32 14.09 4.71 -37.07
N GLY A 33 13.46 4.54 -35.88
CA GLY A 33 14.09 3.93 -34.72
C GLY A 33 15.11 4.84 -34.00
N LYS A 34 15.11 6.15 -34.29
CA LYS A 34 15.94 7.13 -33.60
C LYS A 34 15.23 7.58 -32.32
N PRO A 35 15.94 7.67 -31.17
CA PRO A 35 15.35 8.19 -29.95
C PRO A 35 14.75 9.59 -30.20
N ILE A 36 13.45 9.75 -29.95
CA ILE A 36 12.80 11.07 -29.92
C ILE A 36 13.24 11.75 -28.61
N GLU A 37 13.54 13.04 -28.69
CA GLU A 37 13.83 13.84 -27.50
C GLU A 37 12.73 13.65 -26.45
N ALA A 38 13.15 13.50 -25.21
CA ALA A 38 12.25 13.32 -24.07
C ALA A 38 11.18 14.43 -24.07
N GLU A 39 9.94 14.08 -23.72
CA GLU A 39 8.94 15.13 -23.46
C GLU A 39 9.47 16.12 -22.43
N SER A 40 9.13 17.37 -22.54
CA SER A 40 9.62 18.47 -21.69
C SER A 40 9.50 18.21 -20.19
N TRP A 41 8.50 17.38 -19.77
CA TRP A 41 8.35 16.98 -18.39
C TRP A 41 9.40 15.95 -17.91
N GLN A 42 9.90 15.08 -18.82
CA GLN A 42 10.95 14.12 -18.49
C GLN A 42 12.29 14.81 -18.23
N ASP A 43 12.52 15.99 -18.80
CA ASP A 43 13.74 16.77 -18.54
C ASP A 43 13.73 17.38 -17.14
N ALA A 44 12.53 17.55 -16.55
CA ALA A 44 12.38 17.98 -15.16
C ALA A 44 12.63 16.85 -14.14
N LEU A 45 12.75 15.58 -14.59
CA LEU A 45 13.01 14.45 -13.70
C LEU A 45 14.46 14.48 -13.20
N THR A 46 14.62 14.55 -11.89
CA THR A 46 15.90 14.51 -11.18
C THR A 46 15.65 14.00 -9.77
N ASP A 47 16.71 13.90 -8.95
CA ASP A 47 16.61 13.57 -7.52
C ASP A 47 15.44 14.30 -6.84
N SER A 48 14.49 13.53 -6.35
CA SER A 48 13.28 14.07 -5.73
C SER A 48 13.56 15.03 -4.55
N LYS A 49 14.71 14.90 -3.90
CA LYS A 49 15.16 15.77 -2.80
C LYS A 49 15.62 17.14 -3.29
N LYS A 50 16.05 17.26 -4.56
CA LYS A 50 16.40 18.54 -5.18
C LYS A 50 15.19 19.31 -5.69
N LEU A 51 14.06 18.65 -5.87
CA LEU A 51 12.81 19.28 -6.25
C LEU A 51 12.09 19.84 -5.01
N THR A 52 11.44 20.99 -5.15
CA THR A 52 10.52 21.49 -4.13
C THR A 52 9.29 20.57 -4.03
N ALA A 53 8.60 20.57 -2.89
CA ALA A 53 7.36 19.79 -2.71
C ALA A 53 6.36 20.08 -3.84
N LYS A 54 6.13 21.38 -4.14
CA LYS A 54 5.22 21.81 -5.21
C LYS A 54 5.62 21.29 -6.59
N LYS A 55 6.91 21.25 -6.92
CA LYS A 55 7.37 20.68 -8.19
C LYS A 55 7.11 19.18 -8.26
N ARG A 56 7.37 18.43 -7.16
CA ARG A 56 7.05 17.00 -7.10
C ARG A 56 5.56 16.73 -7.22
N GLU A 57 4.72 17.52 -6.53
CA GLU A 57 3.26 17.42 -6.60
C GLU A 57 2.72 17.68 -8.00
N ASN A 58 3.32 18.61 -8.74
CA ASN A 58 2.95 18.89 -10.12
C ASN A 58 3.43 17.78 -11.09
N LEU A 59 4.63 17.22 -10.87
CA LEU A 59 5.17 16.16 -11.73
C LEU A 59 4.53 14.81 -11.52
N SER A 60 4.14 14.48 -10.28
CA SER A 60 3.59 13.16 -9.95
C SER A 60 2.36 12.78 -10.79
N PRO A 61 1.32 13.62 -10.97
CA PRO A 61 0.19 13.29 -11.83
C PRO A 61 0.61 13.13 -13.31
N ILE A 62 1.57 13.94 -13.78
CA ILE A 62 2.06 13.85 -15.16
C ILE A 62 2.77 12.50 -15.37
N ILE A 63 3.61 12.07 -14.41
CA ILE A 63 4.26 10.76 -14.45
C ILE A 63 3.22 9.64 -14.47
N LEU A 64 2.23 9.69 -13.58
CA LEU A 64 1.19 8.66 -13.47
C LEU A 64 0.30 8.56 -14.71
N GLU A 65 0.13 9.65 -15.45
CA GLU A 65 -0.67 9.71 -16.68
C GLU A 65 0.11 9.25 -17.90
N ASN A 66 1.41 9.53 -17.96
CA ASN A 66 2.22 9.36 -19.18
C ASN A 66 3.23 8.20 -19.13
N ALA A 67 3.47 7.60 -17.96
CA ALA A 67 4.31 6.42 -17.86
C ALA A 67 3.65 5.18 -18.48
N VAL A 68 4.44 4.28 -19.05
CA VAL A 68 3.96 2.96 -19.55
C VAL A 68 3.32 2.18 -18.41
N ALA A 69 3.99 2.15 -17.27
CA ALA A 69 3.50 1.51 -16.07
C ALA A 69 4.12 2.17 -14.83
N THR A 70 3.35 2.23 -13.75
CA THR A 70 3.82 2.67 -12.43
C THR A 70 3.29 1.76 -11.34
N GLY A 71 4.06 1.59 -10.28
CA GLY A 71 3.66 0.81 -9.12
C GLY A 71 4.11 1.45 -7.81
N LEU A 72 3.32 1.25 -6.76
CA LEU A 72 3.66 1.66 -5.41
C LEU A 72 3.51 0.46 -4.47
N GLY A 73 4.59 0.11 -3.80
CA GLY A 73 4.60 -0.94 -2.79
C GLY A 73 4.71 -0.35 -1.39
N TRP A 74 3.74 -0.63 -0.56
CA TRP A 74 3.60 -0.10 0.79
C TRP A 74 3.87 -1.17 1.84
N VAL A 75 4.62 -0.82 2.87
CA VAL A 75 4.77 -1.60 4.11
C VAL A 75 4.51 -0.66 5.28
N SER A 76 3.52 -0.97 6.09
CA SER A 76 3.13 -0.17 7.26
C SER A 76 4.24 -0.16 8.32
N ALA A 77 4.18 0.80 9.24
CA ALA A 77 5.08 0.86 10.39
C ALA A 77 5.06 -0.45 11.19
N ARG A 78 3.89 -1.04 11.35
CA ARG A 78 3.67 -2.29 12.06
C ARG A 78 4.29 -3.49 11.34
N GLU A 79 4.00 -3.68 10.04
CA GLU A 79 4.62 -4.75 9.25
C GLU A 79 6.15 -4.64 9.28
N LEU A 80 6.68 -3.41 9.20
CA LEU A 80 8.11 -3.16 9.29
C LEU A 80 8.68 -3.59 10.64
N ASP A 81 7.99 -3.31 11.73
CA ASP A 81 8.38 -3.74 13.08
C ASP A 81 8.37 -5.27 13.22
N GLU A 82 7.37 -5.94 12.63
CA GLU A 82 7.20 -7.40 12.67
C GLU A 82 8.29 -8.13 11.87
N ILE A 83 8.59 -7.68 10.65
CA ILE A 83 9.50 -8.40 9.74
C ILE A 83 10.91 -7.82 9.69
N GLY A 84 11.10 -6.61 10.19
CA GLY A 84 12.35 -5.86 10.14
C GLY A 84 12.61 -5.18 8.79
N LEU A 85 13.43 -4.12 8.81
CA LEU A 85 13.63 -3.21 7.68
C LEU A 85 14.07 -3.92 6.39
N SER A 86 14.98 -4.87 6.48
CA SER A 86 15.52 -5.57 5.29
C SER A 86 14.43 -6.39 4.56
N ARG A 87 13.59 -7.10 5.31
CA ARG A 87 12.47 -7.86 4.74
C ARG A 87 11.37 -6.92 4.27
N ALA A 88 11.15 -5.80 4.96
CA ALA A 88 10.19 -4.77 4.57
C ALA A 88 10.53 -4.15 3.22
N LEU A 89 11.82 -3.87 2.93
CA LEU A 89 12.30 -3.40 1.64
C LEU A 89 12.00 -4.42 0.53
N LYS A 90 12.35 -5.69 0.74
CA LYS A 90 12.03 -6.77 -0.22
C LYS A 90 10.51 -6.88 -0.48
N LEU A 91 9.70 -6.86 0.58
CA LEU A 91 8.24 -6.97 0.47
C LEU A 91 7.64 -5.78 -0.27
N ALA A 92 8.05 -4.56 0.08
CA ALA A 92 7.58 -3.35 -0.58
C ALA A 92 7.98 -3.33 -2.07
N THR A 93 9.21 -3.77 -2.40
CA THR A 93 9.66 -3.86 -3.80
C THR A 93 8.81 -4.86 -4.60
N ARG A 94 8.56 -6.04 -4.05
CA ARG A 94 7.66 -7.03 -4.69
C ARG A 94 6.27 -6.45 -4.94
N ARG A 95 5.67 -5.79 -3.94
CA ARG A 95 4.36 -5.13 -4.06
C ARG A 95 4.36 -4.01 -5.11
N ALA A 96 5.46 -3.27 -5.26
CA ALA A 96 5.58 -2.22 -6.27
C ALA A 96 5.61 -2.80 -7.69
N VAL A 97 6.27 -3.94 -7.87
CA VAL A 97 6.49 -4.58 -9.19
C VAL A 97 5.33 -5.51 -9.57
N GLU A 98 4.55 -6.02 -8.61
CA GLU A 98 3.48 -7.03 -8.83
C GLU A 98 2.47 -6.62 -9.91
N ASN A 99 2.17 -5.32 -10.03
CA ASN A 99 1.20 -4.80 -11.00
C ASN A 99 1.83 -4.19 -12.26
N ILE A 100 3.16 -4.34 -12.44
CA ILE A 100 3.87 -3.88 -13.65
C ILE A 100 3.84 -5.02 -14.67
N PRO A 101 3.31 -4.81 -15.90
CA PRO A 101 3.31 -5.83 -16.94
C PRO A 101 4.74 -6.30 -17.24
N ARG A 102 4.96 -7.63 -17.21
CA ARG A 102 6.31 -8.20 -17.36
C ARG A 102 6.96 -7.85 -18.70
N GLU A 103 6.15 -7.72 -19.73
CA GLU A 103 6.55 -7.36 -21.09
C GLU A 103 6.93 -5.88 -21.25
N SER A 104 6.65 -5.04 -20.27
CA SER A 104 6.88 -3.59 -20.34
C SER A 104 8.34 -3.19 -20.09
N PHE A 105 9.19 -4.10 -19.63
CA PHE A 105 10.61 -3.83 -19.35
C PHE A 105 11.51 -5.01 -19.63
N THR A 106 12.78 -4.72 -19.91
CA THR A 106 13.83 -5.73 -20.15
C THR A 106 14.96 -5.67 -19.12
N GLU A 107 15.04 -4.57 -18.36
CA GLU A 107 16.05 -4.35 -17.32
C GLU A 107 15.38 -3.66 -16.12
N ILE A 108 15.91 -3.91 -14.92
CA ILE A 108 15.47 -3.27 -13.67
C ILE A 108 16.66 -2.53 -13.06
N ILE A 109 16.49 -1.24 -12.76
CA ILE A 109 17.50 -0.46 -12.06
C ILE A 109 16.94 -0.02 -10.70
N ILE A 110 17.61 -0.44 -9.63
CA ILE A 110 17.28 -0.09 -8.25
C ILE A 110 18.28 0.95 -7.75
N ASP A 111 17.79 2.06 -7.16
CA ASP A 111 18.68 3.01 -6.47
C ASP A 111 19.33 2.35 -5.25
N GLY A 112 20.66 2.56 -5.12
CA GLY A 112 21.44 2.05 -3.99
C GLY A 112 22.35 0.88 -4.32
N THR A 113 22.62 0.04 -3.31
CA THR A 113 23.61 -1.03 -3.37
C THR A 113 23.04 -2.43 -3.10
N GLN A 114 21.72 -2.55 -2.92
CA GLN A 114 21.10 -3.81 -2.55
C GLN A 114 20.04 -4.23 -3.56
N ASN A 115 20.13 -5.48 -4.02
CA ASN A 115 19.08 -6.10 -4.83
C ASN A 115 17.94 -6.59 -3.92
N PHE A 116 16.81 -5.90 -3.95
CA PHE A 116 15.61 -6.26 -3.18
C PHE A 116 14.75 -7.33 -3.86
N LEU A 117 15.05 -7.67 -5.14
CA LEU A 117 14.39 -8.73 -5.89
C LEU A 117 15.24 -10.01 -5.96
N LYS A 118 16.30 -10.10 -5.13
CA LYS A 118 17.06 -11.33 -4.95
C LYS A 118 16.12 -12.47 -4.53
N ASP A 119 16.37 -13.67 -5.03
CA ASP A 119 15.56 -14.87 -4.85
C ASP A 119 14.15 -14.77 -5.50
N THR A 120 14.03 -14.01 -6.61
CA THR A 120 12.85 -13.97 -7.48
C THR A 120 13.23 -14.28 -8.92
N ASP A 121 12.24 -14.53 -9.78
CA ASP A 121 12.39 -14.71 -11.23
C ASP A 121 12.94 -13.46 -11.95
N LEU A 122 12.89 -12.31 -11.28
CA LEU A 122 13.40 -11.03 -11.79
C LEU A 122 14.87 -10.75 -11.41
N GLU A 123 15.48 -11.58 -10.58
CA GLU A 123 16.84 -11.32 -10.02
C GLU A 123 17.88 -11.02 -11.09
N ASN A 124 17.86 -11.77 -12.20
CA ASN A 124 18.83 -11.66 -13.28
C ASN A 124 18.67 -10.39 -14.14
N LEU A 125 17.56 -9.65 -13.99
CA LEU A 125 17.31 -8.40 -14.69
C LEU A 125 17.76 -7.19 -13.89
N VAL A 126 18.17 -7.37 -12.62
CA VAL A 126 18.41 -6.29 -11.68
C VAL A 126 19.85 -5.82 -11.73
N SER A 127 20.01 -4.54 -12.01
CA SER A 127 21.21 -3.76 -11.76
C SER A 127 20.99 -2.82 -10.57
N VAL A 128 21.94 -2.73 -9.66
CA VAL A 128 21.92 -1.76 -8.55
C VAL A 128 22.88 -0.62 -8.86
N LEU A 129 22.41 0.61 -8.73
CA LEU A 129 23.22 1.78 -9.07
C LEU A 129 23.03 2.86 -7.99
N PRO A 130 24.08 3.17 -7.20
CA PRO A 130 24.02 4.25 -6.24
C PRO A 130 23.75 5.61 -6.89
N LYS A 131 22.79 6.35 -6.37
CA LYS A 131 22.32 7.65 -6.90
C LYS A 131 21.79 7.51 -8.33
N ALA A 132 21.08 6.45 -8.61
CA ALA A 132 20.46 6.21 -9.90
C ALA A 132 19.36 7.25 -10.19
N ASP A 133 18.71 7.78 -9.16
CA ASP A 133 17.73 8.86 -9.23
C ASP A 133 18.27 10.17 -9.84
N LEU A 134 19.59 10.34 -9.92
CA LEU A 134 20.26 11.44 -10.60
C LEU A 134 20.57 11.18 -12.08
N LYS A 135 20.54 9.92 -12.52
CA LYS A 135 21.06 9.49 -13.80
C LYS A 135 20.03 8.80 -14.69
N ILE A 136 19.07 8.14 -14.07
CA ILE A 136 18.06 7.28 -14.73
C ILE A 136 16.68 7.88 -14.49
N LYS A 137 16.03 8.31 -15.56
CA LYS A 137 14.74 9.02 -15.50
C LYS A 137 13.62 8.17 -14.89
N GLU A 138 13.62 6.88 -15.14
CA GLU A 138 12.68 5.91 -14.56
C GLU A 138 12.82 5.84 -13.04
N VAL A 139 14.06 5.84 -12.53
CA VAL A 139 14.34 5.86 -11.09
C VAL A 139 13.94 7.19 -10.46
N SER A 140 14.20 8.31 -11.14
CA SER A 140 13.73 9.64 -10.72
C SER A 140 12.20 9.68 -10.65
N ALA A 141 11.51 9.16 -11.66
CA ALA A 141 10.05 9.10 -11.69
C ALA A 141 9.50 8.24 -10.52
N ALA A 142 10.08 7.06 -10.30
CA ALA A 142 9.76 6.18 -9.18
C ALA A 142 9.92 6.88 -7.83
N SER A 143 11.04 7.60 -7.63
CA SER A 143 11.32 8.40 -6.45
C SER A 143 10.25 9.47 -6.20
N ILE A 144 9.88 10.22 -7.25
CA ILE A 144 8.90 11.31 -7.17
C ILE A 144 7.52 10.78 -6.78
N ILE A 145 7.01 9.75 -7.47
CA ILE A 145 5.68 9.20 -7.17
C ILE A 145 5.61 8.60 -5.76
N ALA A 146 6.65 7.88 -5.33
CA ALA A 146 6.72 7.33 -3.98
C ALA A 146 6.76 8.44 -2.91
N LYS A 147 7.56 9.49 -3.15
CA LYS A 147 7.69 10.62 -2.22
C LYS A 147 6.39 11.39 -2.09
N VAL A 148 5.72 11.72 -3.19
CA VAL A 148 4.44 12.44 -3.15
C VAL A 148 3.36 11.59 -2.47
N ALA A 149 3.27 10.31 -2.80
CA ALA A 149 2.29 9.42 -2.18
C ALA A 149 2.50 9.30 -0.66
N ARG A 150 3.76 9.11 -0.23
CA ARG A 150 4.08 9.02 1.20
C ARG A 150 3.86 10.34 1.93
N ASP A 151 4.24 11.47 1.37
CA ASP A 151 4.07 12.76 2.02
C ASP A 151 2.58 13.08 2.20
N LYS A 152 1.72 12.79 1.20
CA LYS A 152 0.27 12.90 1.33
C LYS A 152 -0.29 12.02 2.46
N TYR A 153 0.16 10.77 2.54
CA TYR A 153 -0.21 9.88 3.64
C TYR A 153 0.17 10.50 5.01
N MET A 154 1.36 11.08 5.14
CA MET A 154 1.80 11.69 6.41
C MET A 154 1.00 12.95 6.76
N VAL A 155 0.53 13.72 5.78
CA VAL A 155 -0.40 14.84 6.01
C VAL A 155 -1.76 14.34 6.51
N GLU A 156 -2.33 13.30 5.89
CA GLU A 156 -3.57 12.68 6.36
C GLU A 156 -3.41 12.10 7.77
N LEU A 157 -2.25 11.53 8.05
CA LEU A 157 -1.92 11.00 9.36
C LEU A 157 -1.86 12.08 10.43
N SER A 158 -1.42 13.31 10.10
CA SER A 158 -1.38 14.43 11.02
C SER A 158 -2.77 14.85 11.50
N VAL A 159 -3.79 14.68 10.66
CA VAL A 159 -5.19 14.91 11.03
C VAL A 159 -5.69 13.81 11.97
N LYS A 160 -5.30 12.56 11.72
CA LYS A 160 -5.70 11.41 12.55
C LYS A 160 -5.02 11.40 13.92
N TYR A 161 -3.77 11.86 13.98
CA TYR A 161 -2.96 11.92 15.20
C TYR A 161 -2.41 13.35 15.38
N PRO A 162 -3.25 14.29 15.84
CA PRO A 162 -2.84 15.68 16.01
C PRO A 162 -1.79 15.83 17.12
N GLY A 163 -0.93 16.83 16.96
CA GLY A 163 0.09 17.16 17.95
C GLY A 163 1.46 16.53 17.71
N TYR A 164 1.60 15.54 16.82
CA TYR A 164 2.91 15.01 16.46
C TYR A 164 3.63 15.85 15.40
N GLY A 165 2.92 16.60 14.57
CA GLY A 165 3.51 17.44 13.51
C GLY A 165 3.95 16.63 12.28
N PHE A 166 3.28 15.53 11.97
CA PHE A 166 3.61 14.64 10.85
C PHE A 166 3.59 15.36 9.49
N GLU A 167 2.77 16.38 9.34
CA GLU A 167 2.71 17.22 8.14
C GLU A 167 4.00 18.01 7.87
N LYS A 168 4.81 18.29 8.91
CA LYS A 168 6.03 19.07 8.80
C LYS A 168 7.27 18.22 8.57
N HIS A 169 7.42 17.16 9.33
CA HIS A 169 8.63 16.34 9.33
C HIS A 169 8.43 14.94 8.75
N VAL A 170 7.24 14.63 8.26
CA VAL A 170 6.87 13.36 7.60
C VAL A 170 7.39 12.09 8.31
N GLY A 171 7.37 12.15 9.64
CA GLY A 171 7.80 11.05 10.53
C GLY A 171 9.29 10.99 10.83
N TYR A 172 10.14 11.86 10.27
CA TYR A 172 11.57 11.90 10.62
C TYR A 172 11.80 12.40 12.05
N GLY A 173 12.88 11.90 12.67
CA GLY A 173 13.25 12.19 14.06
C GLY A 173 13.84 13.59 14.26
N THR A 174 13.05 14.61 14.00
CA THR A 174 13.39 16.00 14.32
C THR A 174 13.25 16.28 15.81
N ALA A 175 13.81 17.39 16.29
CA ALA A 175 13.64 17.82 17.68
C ALA A 175 12.14 17.99 18.04
N ALA A 176 11.34 18.54 17.11
CA ALA A 176 9.90 18.69 17.29
C ALA A 176 9.18 17.33 17.42
N HIS A 177 9.54 16.36 16.57
CA HIS A 177 8.97 15.01 16.64
C HIS A 177 9.34 14.31 17.94
N LYS A 178 10.61 14.45 18.38
CA LYS A 178 11.08 13.91 19.66
C LYS A 178 10.30 14.48 20.83
N ALA A 179 10.14 15.80 20.89
CA ALA A 179 9.38 16.46 21.94
C ALA A 179 7.90 16.06 21.95
N ALA A 180 7.28 15.94 20.78
CA ALA A 180 5.91 15.46 20.66
C ALA A 180 5.78 14.01 21.14
N LEU A 181 6.73 13.15 20.77
CA LEU A 181 6.76 11.74 21.15
C LEU A 181 6.97 11.58 22.67
N GLU A 182 7.82 12.39 23.29
CA GLU A 182 8.02 12.42 24.75
C GLU A 182 6.76 12.86 25.50
N LYS A 183 6.01 13.81 24.93
CA LYS A 183 4.79 14.37 25.54
C LYS A 183 3.57 13.46 25.36
N LEU A 184 3.37 12.88 24.18
CA LEU A 184 2.14 12.17 23.79
C LEU A 184 2.29 10.66 23.84
N GLY A 185 3.53 10.15 23.98
CA GLY A 185 3.83 8.73 23.76
C GLY A 185 3.78 8.34 22.28
N PRO A 186 4.10 7.10 21.91
CA PRO A 186 4.01 6.62 20.55
C PRO A 186 2.57 6.28 20.16
N CYS A 187 2.14 6.72 18.98
CA CYS A 187 0.91 6.26 18.34
C CYS A 187 1.17 4.99 17.50
N PRO A 188 0.11 4.29 17.03
CA PRO A 188 0.24 3.05 16.24
C PRO A 188 1.06 3.15 14.95
N GLU A 189 1.32 4.37 14.48
CA GLU A 189 2.12 4.63 13.28
C GLU A 189 3.61 4.80 13.59
N HIS A 190 4.02 4.79 14.84
CA HIS A 190 5.43 4.81 15.21
C HIS A 190 6.05 3.42 15.08
N ARG A 191 7.29 3.40 14.59
CA ARG A 191 8.09 2.17 14.43
C ARG A 191 8.76 1.83 15.74
N THR A 192 8.11 0.99 16.51
CA THR A 192 8.55 0.63 17.86
C THR A 192 9.88 -0.13 17.89
N SER A 193 10.28 -0.77 16.79
CA SER A 193 11.59 -1.41 16.63
C SER A 193 12.73 -0.41 16.42
N PHE A 194 12.43 0.86 16.11
CA PHE A 194 13.45 1.89 15.92
C PHE A 194 13.94 2.41 17.28
N ARG A 195 15.27 2.41 17.46
CA ARG A 195 15.89 2.73 18.74
C ARG A 195 15.35 3.98 19.46
N PRO A 196 15.12 5.13 18.79
CA PRO A 196 14.59 6.31 19.48
C PRO A 196 13.17 6.14 20.02
N VAL A 197 12.30 5.39 19.31
CA VAL A 197 10.93 5.10 19.73
C VAL A 197 10.96 4.02 20.83
N TYR A 198 11.74 2.95 20.62
CA TYR A 198 11.93 1.88 21.58
C TYR A 198 12.40 2.39 22.96
N ALA A 199 13.33 3.34 22.97
CA ALA A 199 13.88 3.90 24.20
C ALA A 199 12.84 4.62 25.08
N LEU A 200 11.76 5.14 24.47
CA LEU A 200 10.67 5.81 25.19
C LEU A 200 9.59 4.84 25.70
N LEU A 201 9.54 3.63 25.16
CA LEU A 201 8.58 2.62 25.59
C LEU A 201 9.00 1.95 26.93
N GLY A 202 10.25 2.13 27.35
CA GLY A 202 10.81 1.48 28.53
C GLY A 202 10.98 -0.04 28.38
N PRO A 203 11.53 -0.72 29.38
CA PRO A 203 11.80 -2.18 29.35
C PRO A 203 10.54 -3.05 29.22
N SER A 204 9.35 -2.51 29.48
CA SER A 204 8.05 -3.21 29.47
C SER A 204 7.19 -2.94 28.22
N GLY A 205 7.60 -2.03 27.34
CA GLY A 205 6.83 -1.62 26.15
C GLY A 205 7.34 -2.16 24.82
N GLY A 206 8.48 -2.81 24.79
CA GLY A 206 9.05 -3.39 23.58
C GLY A 206 8.57 -4.81 23.33
N TYR A 207 8.32 -5.13 22.09
CA TYR A 207 8.06 -6.48 21.57
C TYR A 207 9.14 -7.45 22.08
N ASP A 208 8.75 -8.36 22.97
CA ASP A 208 9.64 -9.34 23.59
C ASP A 208 10.22 -10.29 22.53
N ARG A 209 11.48 -10.07 22.14
CA ARG A 209 12.30 -11.11 21.53
C ARG A 209 12.98 -11.88 22.65
N GLY A 210 12.22 -12.74 23.33
CA GLY A 210 12.71 -13.80 24.22
C GLY A 210 14.02 -13.53 24.95
N ARG A 211 14.00 -12.74 26.04
CA ARG A 211 14.93 -12.83 27.17
C ARG A 211 14.25 -12.36 28.45
N THR A 212 14.00 -13.33 29.31
CA THR A 212 13.50 -13.17 30.65
C THR A 212 14.42 -12.32 31.51
N ARG A 213 13.92 -11.23 32.10
CA ARG A 213 14.26 -10.77 33.47
C ARG A 213 13.08 -10.00 34.05
N ARG A 214 12.51 -10.59 35.11
CA ARG A 214 11.47 -9.98 35.96
C ARG A 214 12.05 -8.82 36.75
N THR A 215 11.39 -7.65 36.74
CA THR A 215 11.29 -6.79 37.91
C THR A 215 9.95 -6.07 37.91
N ARG A 216 9.32 -6.10 39.10
CA ARG A 216 8.02 -5.49 39.39
C ARG A 216 8.12 -3.97 39.39
N ASN A 217 7.13 -3.28 38.78
CA ASN A 217 6.50 -2.15 39.44
C ASN A 217 5.08 -1.93 38.85
N ASP A 218 4.08 -2.21 39.68
CA ASP A 218 2.67 -1.91 39.45
C ASP A 218 2.43 -0.45 39.76
N GLY A 219 1.83 0.30 38.80
CA GLY A 219 1.39 1.66 39.12
C GLY A 219 0.73 2.51 38.03
N LEU A 220 0.63 2.06 36.77
CA LEU A 220 0.00 2.90 35.72
C LEU A 220 -0.97 2.14 34.80
N ARG A 221 -1.63 1.12 35.33
CA ARG A 221 -2.71 0.40 34.63
C ARG A 221 -4.10 0.89 35.05
N ARG A 222 -4.45 2.12 34.72
CA ARG A 222 -5.89 2.55 34.72
C ARG A 222 -6.00 3.84 33.93
N ARG A 223 -6.15 3.76 32.62
CA ARG A 223 -6.89 4.68 31.72
C ARG A 223 -6.54 4.47 30.24
N VAL A 224 -6.52 3.26 29.73
CA VAL A 224 -6.63 2.98 28.29
C VAL A 224 -7.32 1.61 28.13
N SER A 225 -8.52 1.53 28.60
CA SER A 225 -9.43 0.42 28.28
C SER A 225 -10.61 1.02 27.54
N GLU A 226 -10.71 0.70 26.28
CA GLU A 226 -11.84 0.69 25.37
C GLU A 226 -11.52 1.26 23.98
N GLN A 227 -10.45 0.76 23.36
CA GLN A 227 -10.42 0.69 21.91
C GLN A 227 -10.02 -0.75 21.55
N ARG A 228 -10.95 -1.47 20.90
CA ARG A 228 -10.76 -2.85 20.46
C ARG A 228 -9.49 -2.96 19.64
N HIS A 229 -8.44 -3.51 20.24
CA HIS A 229 -7.24 -3.94 19.55
C HIS A 229 -7.62 -5.13 18.68
N MET A 230 -7.74 -4.94 17.37
CA MET A 230 -7.73 -6.07 16.45
C MET A 230 -6.37 -6.75 16.59
N ARG A 231 -6.38 -8.02 17.01
CA ARG A 231 -5.16 -8.83 17.18
C ARG A 231 -4.45 -8.97 15.81
N PRO A 232 -3.11 -9.04 15.76
CA PRO A 232 -2.35 -9.28 14.52
C PRO A 232 -2.87 -10.44 13.68
N GLU A 233 -3.27 -11.50 14.34
CA GLU A 233 -3.91 -12.69 13.78
C GLU A 233 -5.20 -12.38 13.00
N ALA A 234 -5.97 -11.38 13.40
CA ALA A 234 -7.22 -11.01 12.72
C ALA A 234 -6.97 -10.35 11.36
N LEU A 235 -5.90 -9.57 11.20
CA LEU A 235 -5.53 -8.95 9.91
C LEU A 235 -4.94 -9.98 8.93
N LEU A 236 -4.10 -10.88 9.42
CA LEU A 236 -3.56 -11.99 8.61
C LEU A 236 -4.69 -12.93 8.17
N ASN A 237 -5.65 -13.18 9.06
CA ASN A 237 -6.80 -14.01 8.77
C ASN A 237 -7.75 -13.33 7.78
N GLY A 238 -7.92 -12.00 7.83
CA GLY A 238 -8.66 -11.24 6.84
C GLY A 238 -8.05 -11.36 5.44
N ALA A 239 -6.77 -11.09 5.31
CA ALA A 239 -6.05 -11.19 4.02
C ALA A 239 -6.06 -12.61 3.43
N ARG A 240 -5.98 -13.65 4.29
CA ARG A 240 -6.13 -15.05 3.87
C ARG A 240 -7.54 -15.35 3.37
N ALA A 241 -8.56 -14.89 4.08
CA ALA A 241 -9.94 -15.07 3.68
C ALA A 241 -10.24 -14.40 2.33
N GLU A 242 -9.75 -13.17 2.13
CA GLU A 242 -9.85 -12.47 0.84
C GLU A 242 -9.15 -13.24 -0.29
N HIS A 243 -8.00 -13.86 -0.01
CA HIS A 243 -7.30 -14.67 -1.00
C HIS A 243 -8.14 -15.89 -1.43
N ILE A 244 -8.70 -16.63 -0.48
CA ILE A 244 -9.58 -17.80 -0.75
C ILE A 244 -10.80 -17.40 -1.57
N VAL A 245 -11.43 -16.26 -1.24
CA VAL A 245 -12.59 -15.76 -2.00
C VAL A 245 -12.18 -15.36 -3.42
N ALA A 246 -11.02 -14.70 -3.60
CA ALA A 246 -10.54 -14.34 -4.92
C ALA A 246 -10.23 -15.57 -5.80
N GLU A 247 -9.62 -16.61 -5.24
CA GLU A 247 -9.39 -17.88 -5.94
C GLU A 247 -10.71 -18.57 -6.31
N TYR A 248 -11.66 -18.62 -5.37
CA TYR A 248 -12.99 -19.18 -5.63
C TYR A 248 -13.70 -18.48 -6.80
N LEU A 249 -13.65 -17.14 -6.85
CA LEU A 249 -14.23 -16.35 -7.94
C LEU A 249 -13.49 -16.62 -9.27
N ALA A 250 -12.16 -16.65 -9.25
CA ALA A 250 -11.37 -16.94 -10.45
C ALA A 250 -11.68 -18.34 -11.04
N GLN A 251 -11.83 -19.36 -10.20
CA GLN A 251 -12.23 -20.72 -10.63
C GLN A 251 -13.63 -20.76 -11.24
N ARG A 252 -14.49 -19.78 -10.95
CA ARG A 252 -15.84 -19.60 -11.54
C ARG A 252 -15.88 -18.67 -12.74
N GLY A 253 -14.73 -18.35 -13.31
CA GLY A 253 -14.61 -17.54 -14.51
C GLY A 253 -14.67 -16.02 -14.27
N HIS A 254 -14.60 -15.56 -13.02
CA HIS A 254 -14.45 -14.13 -12.76
C HIS A 254 -13.01 -13.69 -13.02
N LYS A 255 -12.86 -12.57 -13.70
CA LYS A 255 -11.58 -11.84 -13.78
C LYS A 255 -11.47 -10.92 -12.57
N ILE A 256 -10.44 -11.08 -11.75
CA ILE A 256 -10.18 -10.17 -10.63
C ILE A 256 -9.64 -8.86 -11.20
N LEU A 257 -10.36 -7.76 -10.96
CA LEU A 257 -10.02 -6.42 -11.44
C LEU A 257 -9.23 -5.62 -10.40
N ALA A 258 -9.56 -5.77 -9.12
CA ALA A 258 -8.84 -5.14 -8.02
C ALA A 258 -9.06 -5.92 -6.71
N ARG A 259 -8.10 -5.79 -5.78
CA ARG A 259 -8.22 -6.24 -4.39
C ARG A 259 -7.92 -5.05 -3.49
N ASN A 260 -8.62 -4.98 -2.35
CA ASN A 260 -8.47 -3.88 -1.38
C ASN A 260 -8.60 -2.50 -2.05
N TYR A 261 -9.63 -2.33 -2.92
CA TYR A 261 -9.85 -1.09 -3.63
C TYR A 261 -10.29 0.01 -2.66
N LYS A 262 -9.45 1.01 -2.49
CA LYS A 262 -9.68 2.11 -1.53
C LYS A 262 -10.14 3.38 -2.24
N THR A 263 -11.23 3.93 -1.75
CA THR A 263 -11.62 5.32 -2.01
C THR A 263 -11.23 6.19 -0.81
N LYS A 264 -11.43 7.50 -0.91
CA LYS A 264 -11.21 8.42 0.22
C LYS A 264 -11.99 8.02 1.48
N TYR A 265 -13.11 7.32 1.33
CA TYR A 265 -14.05 7.08 2.43
C TYR A 265 -14.27 5.59 2.72
N TYR A 266 -14.08 4.70 1.74
CA TYR A 266 -14.47 3.29 1.85
C TYR A 266 -13.52 2.38 1.10
N GLU A 267 -13.44 1.12 1.55
CA GLU A 267 -12.66 0.04 0.96
C GLU A 267 -13.58 -1.08 0.50
N ILE A 268 -13.23 -1.71 -0.62
CA ILE A 268 -13.87 -2.92 -1.14
C ILE A 268 -12.80 -4.01 -1.20
N ASP A 269 -13.07 -5.16 -0.60
CA ASP A 269 -12.08 -6.22 -0.46
C ASP A 269 -11.72 -6.83 -1.82
N ILE A 270 -12.72 -7.12 -2.68
CA ILE A 270 -12.50 -7.70 -4.02
C ILE A 270 -13.42 -7.05 -5.04
N VAL A 271 -12.87 -6.61 -6.16
CA VAL A 271 -13.61 -6.24 -7.38
C VAL A 271 -13.32 -7.28 -8.44
N SER A 272 -14.35 -7.94 -8.95
CA SER A 272 -14.22 -8.94 -10.00
C SER A 272 -15.24 -8.73 -11.12
N ALA A 273 -15.00 -9.28 -12.31
CA ALA A 273 -15.89 -9.14 -13.45
C ALA A 273 -16.14 -10.48 -14.13
N THR A 274 -17.38 -10.67 -14.57
CA THR A 274 -17.77 -11.63 -15.61
C THR A 274 -18.02 -10.87 -16.93
N LYS A 275 -18.60 -11.54 -17.91
CA LYS A 275 -18.99 -10.92 -19.18
C LYS A 275 -20.06 -9.83 -18.96
N ASP A 276 -20.99 -10.06 -18.03
CA ASP A 276 -22.22 -9.27 -17.89
C ASP A 276 -22.22 -8.37 -16.66
N HIS A 277 -21.37 -8.66 -15.65
CA HIS A 277 -21.41 -8.00 -14.35
C HIS A 277 -20.04 -7.67 -13.79
N ILE A 278 -19.98 -6.59 -12.99
CA ILE A 278 -18.84 -6.26 -12.13
C ILE A 278 -19.28 -6.41 -10.68
N TYR A 279 -18.63 -7.29 -9.96
CA TYR A 279 -18.95 -7.65 -8.58
C TYR A 279 -18.06 -6.88 -7.60
N PHE A 280 -18.67 -6.32 -6.58
CA PHE A 280 -18.04 -5.61 -5.47
C PHE A 280 -18.26 -6.42 -4.21
N THR A 281 -17.29 -7.25 -3.86
CA THR A 281 -17.41 -8.26 -2.80
C THR A 281 -16.76 -7.78 -1.51
N GLU A 282 -17.52 -7.78 -0.41
CA GLU A 282 -17.03 -7.64 0.96
C GLU A 282 -16.78 -9.04 1.55
N VAL A 283 -15.64 -9.23 2.20
CA VAL A 283 -15.23 -10.52 2.78
C VAL A 283 -15.26 -10.46 4.30
N LYS A 284 -15.88 -11.43 4.94
CA LYS A 284 -15.91 -11.57 6.41
C LYS A 284 -15.30 -12.90 6.82
N TYR A 285 -14.28 -12.81 7.69
CA TYR A 285 -13.66 -13.97 8.32
C TYR A 285 -14.10 -14.12 9.78
N ARG A 286 -14.36 -15.35 10.19
CA ARG A 286 -14.61 -15.70 11.59
C ARG A 286 -13.84 -16.97 12.00
N LYS A 287 -13.23 -16.90 13.18
CA LYS A 287 -12.49 -18.04 13.72
C LYS A 287 -13.40 -19.21 14.13
N ASN A 288 -14.62 -18.93 14.56
CA ASN A 288 -15.62 -19.92 15.02
C ASN A 288 -17.02 -19.52 14.54
N ASN A 289 -17.87 -20.52 14.21
CA ASN A 289 -19.26 -20.34 13.75
C ASN A 289 -20.29 -20.09 14.87
N SER A 290 -19.88 -19.77 16.09
CA SER A 290 -20.73 -19.74 17.28
C SER A 290 -21.67 -18.51 17.40
N HIS A 291 -21.67 -17.56 16.46
CA HIS A 291 -22.42 -16.31 16.57
C HIS A 291 -23.06 -15.91 15.23
N GLY A 292 -24.23 -16.45 14.88
CA GLY A 292 -25.08 -16.02 13.76
C GLY A 292 -24.44 -16.07 12.35
N ASP A 293 -25.22 -15.80 11.30
CA ASP A 293 -24.69 -15.71 9.92
C ASP A 293 -23.74 -14.49 9.79
N PRO A 294 -22.50 -14.68 9.34
CA PRO A 294 -21.55 -13.58 9.15
C PRO A 294 -22.05 -12.46 8.23
N LEU A 295 -23.04 -12.75 7.40
CA LEU A 295 -23.60 -11.82 6.41
C LEU A 295 -24.69 -10.91 6.99
N GLU A 296 -25.28 -11.24 8.14
CA GLU A 296 -26.23 -10.37 8.88
C GLU A 296 -25.58 -9.04 9.31
N TYR A 297 -24.25 -8.95 9.33
CA TYR A 297 -23.51 -7.72 9.69
C TYR A 297 -23.26 -6.77 8.51
N ILE A 298 -23.74 -7.11 7.31
CA ILE A 298 -23.75 -6.17 6.19
C ILE A 298 -25.03 -5.35 6.29
N ASP A 299 -25.05 -4.47 7.29
CA ASP A 299 -26.17 -3.57 7.53
C ASP A 299 -26.35 -2.57 6.37
N GLN A 300 -27.48 -1.86 6.37
CA GLN A 300 -27.78 -0.84 5.36
C GLN A 300 -26.70 0.25 5.28
N LYS A 301 -26.02 0.56 6.39
CA LYS A 301 -24.93 1.53 6.39
C LYS A 301 -23.73 1.00 5.62
N LYS A 302 -23.34 -0.26 5.82
CA LYS A 302 -22.24 -0.90 5.08
C LYS A 302 -22.58 -1.07 3.61
N GLN A 303 -23.80 -1.44 3.26
CA GLN A 303 -24.27 -1.51 1.87
C GLN A 303 -24.14 -0.15 1.17
N LYS A 304 -24.58 0.94 1.80
CA LYS A 304 -24.39 2.31 1.25
C LYS A 304 -22.91 2.66 1.05
N GLN A 305 -22.04 2.22 1.93
CA GLN A 305 -20.59 2.43 1.81
C GLN A 305 -20.00 1.70 0.59
N ILE A 306 -20.36 0.42 0.40
CA ILE A 306 -19.92 -0.38 -0.74
C ILE A 306 -20.48 0.20 -2.03
N THR A 307 -21.77 0.60 -2.06
CA THR A 307 -22.40 1.25 -3.23
C THR A 307 -21.67 2.53 -3.64
N PHE A 308 -21.30 3.36 -2.67
CA PHE A 308 -20.53 4.58 -2.95
C PHE A 308 -19.17 4.27 -3.59
N ALA A 309 -18.45 3.30 -3.04
CA ALA A 309 -17.15 2.90 -3.55
C ALA A 309 -17.26 2.21 -4.92
N ALA A 310 -18.31 1.40 -5.14
CA ALA A 310 -18.62 0.79 -6.43
C ALA A 310 -18.87 1.85 -7.50
N ASN A 311 -19.69 2.85 -7.21
CA ASN A 311 -19.95 3.97 -8.13
C ASN A 311 -18.67 4.76 -8.47
N ALA A 312 -17.79 4.95 -7.52
CA ALA A 312 -16.49 5.58 -7.74
C ALA A 312 -15.61 4.74 -8.69
N PHE A 313 -15.58 3.42 -8.47
CA PHE A 313 -14.85 2.48 -9.33
C PHE A 313 -15.42 2.46 -10.75
N MET A 314 -16.74 2.40 -10.91
CA MET A 314 -17.41 2.40 -12.22
C MET A 314 -17.10 3.68 -13.00
N LYS A 315 -17.12 4.85 -12.36
CA LYS A 315 -16.71 6.13 -12.99
C LYS A 315 -15.25 6.13 -13.40
N PHE A 316 -14.36 5.59 -12.55
CA PHE A 316 -12.95 5.43 -12.90
C PHE A 316 -12.78 4.50 -14.10
N LEU A 317 -13.46 3.36 -14.12
CA LEU A 317 -13.38 2.39 -15.21
C LEU A 317 -13.92 2.96 -16.53
N SER A 318 -15.05 3.67 -16.50
CA SER A 318 -15.64 4.39 -17.64
C SER A 318 -14.62 5.36 -18.26
N LYS A 319 -14.01 6.20 -17.43
CA LYS A 319 -12.97 7.14 -17.87
C LYS A 319 -11.75 6.42 -18.45
N LYS A 320 -11.28 5.34 -17.80
CA LYS A 320 -10.11 4.58 -18.22
C LYS A 320 -10.32 3.87 -19.56
N LEU A 321 -11.53 3.40 -19.83
CA LEU A 321 -11.85 2.66 -21.08
C LEU A 321 -12.42 3.57 -22.18
N GLY A 322 -12.69 4.86 -21.91
CA GLY A 322 -13.33 5.76 -22.85
C GLY A 322 -14.75 5.32 -23.25
N ARG A 323 -15.46 4.62 -22.34
CA ARG A 323 -16.83 4.11 -22.55
C ARG A 323 -17.80 4.81 -21.62
N ASN A 324 -19.08 4.94 -22.06
CA ASN A 324 -20.13 5.42 -21.17
C ASN A 324 -20.38 4.40 -20.03
N LEU A 325 -20.93 4.87 -18.92
CA LEU A 325 -21.26 4.00 -17.79
C LEU A 325 -22.28 2.91 -18.17
N GLU A 326 -23.19 3.22 -19.07
CA GLU A 326 -24.24 2.34 -19.60
C GLU A 326 -23.69 1.20 -20.47
N ASP A 327 -22.51 1.40 -21.05
CA ASP A 327 -21.81 0.42 -21.90
C ASP A 327 -20.92 -0.55 -21.08
N LEU A 328 -20.84 -0.33 -19.77
CA LEU A 328 -20.08 -1.20 -18.86
C LEU A 328 -20.97 -2.30 -18.29
N PRO A 329 -20.39 -3.48 -17.93
CA PRO A 329 -21.11 -4.52 -17.21
C PRO A 329 -21.78 -3.98 -15.95
N SER A 330 -22.98 -4.45 -15.63
CA SER A 330 -23.78 -3.96 -14.50
C SER A 330 -23.08 -4.20 -13.16
N PRO A 331 -23.07 -3.23 -12.23
CA PRO A 331 -22.49 -3.41 -10.91
C PRO A 331 -23.38 -4.26 -10.00
N ILE A 332 -22.81 -5.26 -9.34
CA ILE A 332 -23.49 -6.09 -8.33
C ILE A 332 -22.70 -6.01 -7.02
N LEU A 333 -23.41 -5.77 -5.93
CA LEU A 333 -22.83 -5.91 -4.60
C LEU A 333 -22.87 -7.37 -4.18
N ALA A 334 -21.79 -7.86 -3.60
CA ALA A 334 -21.70 -9.24 -3.14
C ALA A 334 -21.04 -9.33 -1.76
N ALA A 335 -21.27 -10.43 -1.09
CA ALA A 335 -20.70 -10.73 0.21
C ALA A 335 -20.17 -12.15 0.26
N ALA A 336 -19.07 -12.34 0.97
CA ALA A 336 -18.49 -13.66 1.21
C ALA A 336 -18.20 -13.86 2.69
N SER A 337 -18.48 -15.06 3.20
CA SER A 337 -18.09 -15.49 4.53
C SER A 337 -17.09 -16.64 4.47
N VAL A 338 -16.03 -16.52 5.26
CA VAL A 338 -14.98 -17.53 5.42
C VAL A 338 -14.83 -17.83 6.90
N SER A 339 -14.79 -19.11 7.27
CA SER A 339 -14.70 -19.50 8.68
C SER A 339 -13.66 -20.57 8.96
N GLY A 340 -13.40 -20.74 10.27
CA GLY A 340 -12.57 -21.80 10.82
C GLY A 340 -11.05 -21.64 10.61
N PRO A 341 -10.25 -22.51 11.24
CA PRO A 341 -8.79 -22.44 11.19
C PRO A 341 -8.23 -22.77 9.81
N ASN A 342 -8.99 -23.50 8.99
CA ASN A 342 -8.62 -23.91 7.63
C ASN A 342 -9.13 -22.94 6.56
N PHE A 343 -9.78 -21.83 6.94
CA PHE A 343 -10.30 -20.81 6.03
C PHE A 343 -11.27 -21.39 4.98
N THR A 344 -12.29 -22.08 5.43
CA THR A 344 -13.34 -22.61 4.55
C THR A 344 -14.26 -21.49 4.10
N LEU A 345 -14.50 -21.36 2.79
CA LEU A 345 -15.54 -20.48 2.27
C LEU A 345 -16.91 -21.10 2.58
N ASP A 346 -17.68 -20.42 3.43
CA ASP A 346 -19.02 -20.89 3.81
C ASP A 346 -20.07 -20.48 2.78
N LYS A 347 -20.05 -19.20 2.40
CA LYS A 347 -21.01 -18.61 1.46
C LYS A 347 -20.35 -17.52 0.62
N TRP A 348 -20.80 -17.38 -0.61
CA TRP A 348 -20.71 -16.18 -1.43
C TRP A 348 -22.06 -15.92 -2.05
N LEU A 349 -22.58 -14.70 -1.95
CA LEU A 349 -23.93 -14.36 -2.44
C LEU A 349 -23.98 -12.92 -2.93
N GLU A 350 -24.86 -12.66 -3.87
CA GLU A 350 -25.22 -11.36 -4.36
C GLU A 350 -26.16 -10.68 -3.37
N LEU A 351 -25.93 -9.40 -3.09
CA LEU A 351 -26.79 -8.60 -2.22
C LEU A 351 -27.86 -7.93 -3.10
N VAL A 352 -29.11 -8.20 -2.79
CA VAL A 352 -30.23 -7.49 -3.41
C VAL A 352 -30.26 -6.08 -2.80
N VAL A 353 -30.06 -5.05 -3.66
CA VAL A 353 -30.08 -3.64 -3.27
C VAL A 353 -31.44 -3.03 -3.63
#